data_138f2667eb3829c2c9c4ca308eb04080
#
_entry.id   138f2667eb3829c2c9c4ca308eb04080
#
_cell.length_a   1.000
_cell.length_b   1.000
_cell.length_c   1.000
_cell.angle_alpha   90.00
_cell.angle_beta   90.00
_cell.angle_gamma   90.00
#
_symmetry.space_group_name_H-M   'P 1'
#
loop_
_entity.id
_entity.type
_entity.pdbx_description
1 polymer ?
#
loop_
_entity_poly.entity_id
_entity_poly.type
_entity_poly.pdbx_seq_one_letter_code
_entity_poly.pdbx_strand_id
1 'polypeptide(L)' 'MADKELKMLEARINELIDACIHLKEENKTLRASQETL' A
#
# COMPACT_ATOMS: atom_id res chain seq x y z
N MET A 1 -16.51 18.60 13.20
CA MET A 1 -17.62 17.84 12.72
C MET A 1 -17.14 16.63 11.91
N ALA A 2 -18.05 15.73 11.61
CA ALA A 2 -17.72 14.44 11.01
C ALA A 2 -16.93 14.50 9.70
N ASP A 3 -17.11 15.57 8.95
CA ASP A 3 -16.46 15.72 7.65
C ASP A 3 -14.94 15.74 7.74
N LYS A 4 -14.41 16.39 8.76
CA LYS A 4 -12.97 16.49 8.93
C LYS A 4 -12.38 15.14 9.32
N GLU A 5 -13.06 14.44 10.18
CA GLU A 5 -12.61 13.12 10.61
C GLU A 5 -12.71 12.11 9.48
N LEU A 6 -13.75 12.21 8.67
CA LEU A 6 -13.92 11.35 7.51
C LEU A 6 -12.80 11.56 6.50
N LYS A 7 -12.43 12.81 6.27
CA LYS A 7 -11.34 13.13 5.34
C LYS A 7 -10.00 12.59 5.82
N MET A 8 -9.77 12.69 7.12
CA MET A 8 -8.54 12.14 7.70
C MET A 8 -8.52 10.62 7.57
N LEU A 9 -9.65 9.99 7.78
CA LEU A 9 -9.77 8.56 7.65
C LEU A 9 -9.54 8.12 6.21
N GLU A 10 -10.12 8.84 5.27
CA GLU A 10 -9.93 8.54 3.85
C GLU A 10 -8.47 8.65 3.44
N ALA A 11 -7.78 9.68 3.94
CA ALA A 11 -6.38 9.86 3.63
C ALA A 11 -5.55 8.69 4.15
N ARG A 12 -5.87 8.20 5.35
CA ARG A 12 -5.16 7.07 5.92
C ARG A 12 -5.43 5.79 5.16
N ILE A 13 -6.67 5.61 4.73
CA ILE A 13 -7.02 4.45 3.93
C ILE A 13 -6.25 4.47 2.60
N ASN A 14 -6.16 5.62 1.98
CA ASN A 14 -5.42 5.76 0.73
C ASN A 14 -3.93 5.46 0.93
N GLU A 15 -3.36 5.91 2.04
CA GLU A 15 -1.98 5.62 2.35
C GLU A 15 -1.74 4.12 2.55
N LEU A 16 -2.69 3.46 3.20
CA LEU A 16 -2.59 2.02 3.41
C LEU A 16 -2.67 1.26 2.09
N ILE A 17 -3.56 1.68 1.22
CA ILE A 17 -3.68 1.06 -0.11
C ILE A 17 -2.39 1.23 -0.89
N ASP A 18 -1.81 2.42 -0.86
CA ASP A 18 -0.53 2.68 -1.52
C ASP A 18 0.57 1.79 -0.95
N ALA A 19 0.65 1.68 0.37
CA ALA A 19 1.65 0.84 1.01
C ALA A 19 1.47 -0.62 0.62
N CYS A 20 0.24 -1.08 0.53
CA CYS A 20 -0.04 -2.45 0.13
C CYS A 20 0.38 -2.70 -1.32
N ILE A 21 0.14 -1.75 -2.19
CA ILE A 21 0.53 -1.87 -3.59
C ILE A 21 2.05 -1.93 -3.70
N HIS A 22 2.75 -1.09 -2.97
CA HIS A 22 4.21 -1.09 -2.97
C HIS A 22 4.77 -2.40 -2.44
N LEU A 23 4.21 -2.89 -1.36
CA LEU A 23 4.64 -4.16 -0.78
C LEU A 23 4.42 -5.30 -1.75
N LYS A 24 3.30 -5.28 -2.44
CA LYS A 24 2.97 -6.32 -3.41
C LYS A 24 3.97 -6.31 -4.56
N GLU A 25 4.33 -5.13 -5.05
CA GLU A 25 5.30 -5.00 -6.12
C GLU A 25 6.70 -5.42 -5.68
N GLU A 26 7.10 -5.01 -4.48
CA GLU A 26 8.40 -5.41 -3.94
C GLU A 26 8.47 -6.91 -3.75
N ASN A 27 7.38 -7.50 -3.25
CA ASN A 27 7.30 -8.93 -3.06
C ASN A 27 7.45 -9.67 -4.37
N LYS A 28 6.78 -9.17 -5.40
CA LYS A 28 6.83 -9.76 -6.72
C LYS A 28 8.24 -9.69 -7.29
N THR A 29 8.89 -8.55 -7.12
CA THR A 29 10.25 -8.35 -7.60
C THR A 29 11.23 -9.28 -6.88
N LEU A 30 11.08 -9.39 -5.56
CA LEU A 30 11.95 -10.26 -4.78
C LEU A 30 11.78 -11.73 -5.17
N ARG A 31 10.55 -12.14 -5.39
CA ARG A 31 10.28 -13.52 -5.80
C ARG A 31 10.87 -13.82 -7.17
N ALA A 32 10.71 -12.88 -8.09
CA ALA A 32 11.29 -13.04 -9.42
C ALA A 32 12.80 -13.14 -9.35
N SER A 33 13.40 -12.34 -8.47
CA SER A 33 14.84 -12.36 -8.26
C SER A 33 15.32 -13.70 -7.71
N GLN A 34 14.55 -14.29 -6.81
CA GLN A 34 14.87 -15.58 -6.23
C GLN A 34 14.68 -16.72 -7.21
N GLU A 35 13.71 -16.61 -8.08
CA GLU A 35 13.43 -17.65 -9.06
C GLU A 35 14.48 -17.70 -10.16
N THR A 36 15.19 -16.62 -10.38
CA THR A 36 16.22 -16.55 -11.42
C THR A 36 17.49 -17.28 -11.04
N LEU A 37 17.59 -17.64 -9.77
CA LEU A 37 18.73 -18.40 -9.29
C LEU A 37 18.50 -19.90 -9.47
#